data_11a20d93e9b35a8157039ceb4a25b6b2
#
_entry.id   11a20d93e9b35a8157039ceb4a25b6b2
#
_cell.length_a   1.000
_cell.length_b   1.000
_cell.length_c   1.000
_cell.angle_alpha   90.00
_cell.angle_beta   90.00
_cell.angle_gamma   90.00
#
_symmetry.space_group_name_H-M   'P 1'
#
loop_
_entity.id
_entity.type
_entity.pdbx_description
1 polymer ?
#
loop_
_entity_poly.entity_id
_entity_poly.type
_entity_poly.pdbx_seq_one_letter_code
_entity_poly.pdbx_strand_id
1 'polypeptide(L)'
;LAILIISFGILLLVFSEGNFKKINIKGLTYSLIVALIIIAYTITDAKGARASNAVIYLLYYFSLDGFIFNFIAPFIFKNKKLKIEFFAKNFKNIFIAAFFNIYSYLPAVYGYTIGKVAVIAALREISILFASLYGLFVLKEKGGYLAFISALMILTGCILIKLFS
;
A
#
# COMPACT_ATOMS: atom_id res chain seq x y z
N LEU A 1 -12.93 12.84 -16.90
CA LEU A 1 -11.57 13.17 -17.30
C LEU A 1 -10.54 12.61 -16.31
N ALA A 2 -10.64 12.91 -15.01
CA ALA A 2 -9.66 12.47 -13.99
C ALA A 2 -9.45 10.95 -13.96
N ILE A 3 -10.53 10.17 -14.03
CA ILE A 3 -10.47 8.70 -14.07
C ILE A 3 -9.69 8.21 -15.31
N LEU A 4 -9.91 8.84 -16.46
CA LEU A 4 -9.17 8.49 -17.68
C LEU A 4 -7.67 8.77 -17.55
N ILE A 5 -7.30 9.88 -16.91
CA ILE A 5 -5.89 10.23 -16.65
C ILE A 5 -5.23 9.18 -15.73
N ILE A 6 -5.93 8.79 -14.65
CA ILE A 6 -5.45 7.73 -13.74
C ILE A 6 -5.29 6.40 -14.49
N SER A 7 -6.32 5.99 -15.26
CA SER A 7 -6.27 4.74 -15.99
C SER A 7 -5.13 4.71 -17.01
N PHE A 8 -4.90 5.82 -17.70
CA PHE A 8 -3.79 5.96 -18.63
C PHE A 8 -2.44 5.94 -17.91
N GLY A 9 -2.31 6.60 -16.77
CA GLY A 9 -1.12 6.53 -15.91
C GLY A 9 -0.80 5.10 -15.46
N ILE A 10 -1.81 4.34 -15.05
CA ILE A 10 -1.64 2.93 -14.66
C ILE A 10 -1.18 2.09 -15.86
N LEU A 11 -1.80 2.27 -17.03
CA LEU A 11 -1.36 1.59 -18.23
C LEU A 11 0.10 1.91 -18.57
N LEU A 12 0.48 3.17 -18.51
CA LEU A 12 1.84 3.63 -18.78
C LEU A 12 2.86 3.04 -17.78
N LEU A 13 2.45 2.85 -16.51
CA LEU A 13 3.27 2.19 -15.49
C LEU A 13 3.54 0.73 -15.87
N VAL A 14 2.52 0.01 -16.32
CA VAL A 14 2.67 -1.37 -16.82
C VAL A 14 3.60 -1.42 -18.04
N PHE A 15 3.53 -0.39 -18.91
CA PHE A 15 4.43 -0.27 -20.07
C PHE A 15 5.89 0.03 -19.67
N SER A 16 6.13 0.68 -18.55
CA SER A 16 7.49 1.00 -18.09
C SER A 16 8.31 -0.24 -17.71
N GLU A 17 7.66 -1.31 -17.27
CA GLU A 17 8.32 -2.56 -16.92
C GLU A 17 8.80 -3.40 -18.12
N GLY A 18 8.51 -2.96 -19.35
CA GLY A 18 9.20 -3.43 -20.59
C GLY A 18 8.93 -4.87 -21.03
N ASN A 19 8.05 -5.62 -20.40
CA ASN A 19 7.86 -7.06 -20.67
C ASN A 19 6.44 -7.44 -21.09
N PHE A 20 5.93 -6.80 -22.17
CA PHE A 20 4.60 -7.15 -22.75
C PHE A 20 4.47 -8.57 -23.27
N LYS A 21 5.58 -9.25 -23.58
CA LYS A 21 5.54 -10.58 -24.23
C LYS A 21 5.09 -11.70 -23.30
N LYS A 22 4.94 -11.46 -22.00
CA LYS A 22 4.48 -12.48 -21.04
C LYS A 22 3.52 -11.88 -20.00
N ILE A 23 2.33 -11.44 -20.43
CA ILE A 23 1.25 -11.20 -19.48
C ILE A 23 0.92 -12.55 -18.83
N ASN A 24 1.34 -12.71 -17.59
CA ASN A 24 1.00 -13.89 -16.81
C ASN A 24 -0.44 -13.72 -16.30
N ILE A 25 -1.38 -14.43 -16.94
CA ILE A 25 -2.80 -14.40 -16.57
C ILE A 25 -2.99 -14.71 -15.08
N LYS A 26 -2.20 -15.64 -14.52
CA LYS A 26 -2.23 -15.94 -13.09
C LYS A 26 -1.83 -14.72 -12.25
N GLY A 27 -0.77 -13.99 -12.65
CA GLY A 27 -0.35 -12.75 -12.00
C GLY A 27 -1.45 -11.69 -12.05
N LEU A 28 -2.11 -11.50 -13.18
CA LEU A 28 -3.24 -10.58 -13.33
C LEU A 28 -4.41 -10.95 -12.41
N THR A 29 -4.77 -12.23 -12.35
CA THR A 29 -5.83 -12.71 -11.45
C THR A 29 -5.49 -12.43 -9.99
N TYR A 30 -4.26 -12.72 -9.55
CA TYR A 30 -3.83 -12.40 -8.19
C TYR A 30 -3.86 -10.91 -7.90
N SER A 31 -3.44 -10.06 -8.83
CA SER A 31 -3.49 -8.60 -8.69
C SER A 31 -4.92 -8.09 -8.54
N LEU A 32 -5.88 -8.64 -9.29
CA LEU A 32 -7.30 -8.29 -9.14
C LEU A 32 -7.85 -8.72 -7.78
N ILE A 33 -7.51 -9.92 -7.30
CA ILE A 33 -7.93 -10.37 -5.96
C ILE A 33 -7.36 -9.44 -4.89
N VAL A 34 -6.08 -9.09 -4.98
CA VAL A 34 -5.44 -8.15 -4.05
C VAL A 34 -6.12 -6.78 -4.09
N ALA A 35 -6.47 -6.26 -5.29
CA ALA A 35 -7.18 -5.00 -5.41
C ALA A 35 -8.54 -5.03 -4.71
N LEU A 36 -9.32 -6.12 -4.85
CA LEU A 36 -10.60 -6.29 -4.14
C LEU A 36 -10.41 -6.33 -2.63
N ILE A 37 -9.37 -7.01 -2.14
CA ILE A 37 -9.03 -7.06 -0.72
C ILE A 37 -8.66 -5.65 -0.22
N ILE A 38 -7.89 -4.87 -0.99
CA ILE A 38 -7.53 -3.48 -0.65
C ILE A 38 -8.79 -2.61 -0.51
N ILE A 39 -9.74 -2.72 -1.44
CA ILE A 39 -11.02 -1.99 -1.36
C ILE A 39 -11.77 -2.40 -0.09
N ALA A 40 -11.89 -3.69 0.18
CA ALA A 40 -12.62 -4.21 1.33
C ALA A 40 -12.02 -3.69 2.66
N TYR A 41 -10.70 -3.81 2.86
CA TYR A 41 -10.10 -3.32 4.09
C TYR A 41 -10.16 -1.80 4.20
N THR A 42 -10.00 -1.04 3.11
CA THR A 42 -10.10 0.42 3.12
C THR A 42 -11.46 0.90 3.60
N ILE A 43 -12.55 0.24 3.13
CA ILE A 43 -13.91 0.55 3.59
C ILE A 43 -14.10 0.17 5.06
N THR A 44 -13.56 -0.97 5.47
CA THR A 44 -13.63 -1.44 6.86
C THR A 44 -12.89 -0.50 7.80
N ASP A 45 -11.68 -0.07 7.43
CA ASP A 45 -10.88 0.90 8.19
C ASP A 45 -11.61 2.23 8.34
N ALA A 46 -12.20 2.73 7.25
CA ALA A 46 -12.94 3.97 7.28
C ALA A 46 -14.16 3.90 8.22
N LYS A 47 -14.89 2.80 8.20
CA LYS A 47 -16.02 2.57 9.11
C LYS A 47 -15.56 2.42 10.56
N GLY A 48 -14.52 1.61 10.80
CA GLY A 48 -13.97 1.39 12.12
C GLY A 48 -13.40 2.66 12.75
N ALA A 49 -12.63 3.44 11.99
CA ALA A 49 -12.07 4.69 12.44
C ALA A 49 -13.12 5.76 12.76
N ARG A 50 -14.23 5.79 12.01
CA ARG A 50 -15.36 6.70 12.27
C ARG A 50 -16.22 6.26 13.45
N ALA A 51 -16.34 4.96 13.69
CA ALA A 51 -17.14 4.42 14.79
C ALA A 51 -16.46 4.56 16.15
N SER A 52 -15.13 4.70 16.16
CA SER A 52 -14.33 4.87 17.38
C SER A 52 -13.45 6.12 17.28
N ASN A 53 -12.19 5.99 17.65
CA ASN A 53 -11.16 7.00 17.41
C ASN A 53 -10.07 6.33 16.56
N ALA A 54 -9.44 7.08 15.63
CA ALA A 54 -8.41 6.53 14.75
C ALA A 54 -7.29 5.80 15.50
N VAL A 55 -6.84 6.35 16.64
CA VAL A 55 -5.80 5.73 17.47
C VAL A 55 -6.30 4.45 18.13
N ILE A 56 -7.50 4.48 18.72
CA ILE A 56 -8.12 3.31 19.36
C ILE A 56 -8.35 2.21 18.32
N TYR A 57 -8.87 2.57 17.14
CA TYR A 57 -9.07 1.64 16.04
C TYR A 57 -7.75 0.97 15.65
N LEU A 58 -6.67 1.73 15.48
CA LEU A 58 -5.35 1.18 15.12
C LEU A 58 -4.77 0.27 16.19
N LEU A 59 -4.96 0.59 17.47
CA LEU A 59 -4.54 -0.28 18.56
C LEU A 59 -5.24 -1.65 18.48
N TYR A 60 -6.55 -1.66 18.25
CA TYR A 60 -7.30 -2.90 18.04
C TYR A 60 -6.85 -3.63 16.77
N TYR A 61 -6.69 -2.92 15.67
CA TYR A 61 -6.25 -3.48 14.40
C TYR A 61 -4.90 -4.20 14.51
N PHE A 62 -3.87 -3.51 15.02
CA PHE A 62 -2.55 -4.10 15.18
C PHE A 62 -2.50 -5.19 16.25
N SER A 63 -3.34 -5.09 17.28
CA SER A 63 -3.44 -6.15 18.30
C SER A 63 -4.05 -7.42 17.70
N LEU A 64 -5.12 -7.30 16.91
CA LEU A 64 -5.74 -8.42 16.21
C LEU A 64 -4.80 -9.03 15.17
N ASP A 65 -4.13 -8.19 14.37
CA ASP A 65 -3.17 -8.63 13.36
C ASP A 65 -2.02 -9.40 14.00
N GLY A 66 -1.44 -8.87 15.09
CA GLY A 66 -0.42 -9.55 15.87
C GLY A 66 -0.91 -10.87 16.50
N PHE A 67 -2.15 -10.91 16.98
CA PHE A 67 -2.75 -12.13 17.52
C PHE A 67 -2.92 -13.19 16.43
N ILE A 68 -3.54 -12.84 15.31
CA ILE A 68 -3.76 -13.73 14.17
C ILE A 68 -2.42 -14.25 13.62
N PHE A 69 -1.43 -13.35 13.46
CA PHE A 69 -0.11 -13.75 13.01
C PHE A 69 0.56 -14.75 13.96
N ASN A 70 0.51 -14.50 15.28
CA ASN A 70 1.08 -15.44 16.25
C ASN A 70 0.36 -16.78 16.29
N PHE A 71 -0.95 -16.82 15.98
CA PHE A 71 -1.71 -18.05 15.87
C PHE A 71 -1.34 -18.84 14.60
N ILE A 72 -1.18 -18.15 13.46
CA ILE A 72 -0.88 -18.77 12.17
C ILE A 72 0.62 -19.10 12.01
N ALA A 73 1.51 -18.30 12.60
CA ALA A 73 2.96 -18.47 12.45
C ALA A 73 3.48 -19.87 12.81
N PRO A 74 2.97 -20.59 13.86
CA PRO A 74 3.43 -21.94 14.15
C PRO A 74 3.15 -22.96 13.04
N PHE A 75 2.09 -22.75 12.27
CA PHE A 75 1.73 -23.62 11.15
C PHE A 75 2.61 -23.36 9.91
N ILE A 76 3.05 -22.12 9.71
CA ILE A 76 3.93 -21.73 8.60
C ILE A 76 5.39 -22.09 8.93
N PHE A 77 5.83 -21.76 10.14
CA PHE A 77 7.21 -21.98 10.60
C PHE A 77 7.29 -23.28 11.42
N LYS A 78 7.59 -24.39 10.76
CA LYS A 78 7.74 -25.72 11.39
C LYS A 78 8.85 -25.76 12.45
N ASN A 79 9.86 -24.89 12.38
CA ASN A 79 10.99 -24.86 13.29
C ASN A 79 10.96 -23.65 14.23
N LYS A 80 10.58 -23.88 15.49
CA LYS A 80 10.49 -22.82 16.54
C LYS A 80 11.84 -22.14 16.84
N LYS A 81 12.96 -22.86 16.76
CA LYS A 81 14.30 -22.28 17.00
C LYS A 81 14.67 -21.24 15.95
N LEU A 82 14.45 -21.56 14.67
CA LEU A 82 14.69 -20.62 13.57
C LEU A 82 13.88 -19.34 13.72
N LYS A 83 12.66 -19.44 14.23
CA LYS A 83 11.79 -18.28 14.48
C LYS A 83 12.42 -17.35 15.53
N ILE A 84 12.81 -17.88 16.68
CA ILE A 84 13.37 -17.09 17.79
C ILE A 84 14.70 -16.48 17.42
N GLU A 85 15.60 -17.24 16.82
CA GLU A 85 16.91 -16.77 16.36
C GLU A 85 16.77 -15.68 15.29
N PHE A 86 15.84 -15.83 14.34
CA PHE A 86 15.56 -14.84 13.34
C PHE A 86 15.07 -13.52 13.95
N PHE A 87 14.12 -13.58 14.89
CA PHE A 87 13.62 -12.40 15.57
C PHE A 87 14.71 -11.73 16.43
N ALA A 88 15.48 -12.48 17.17
CA ALA A 88 16.57 -11.96 18.00
C ALA A 88 17.65 -11.26 17.15
N LYS A 89 18.04 -11.88 16.04
CA LYS A 89 19.05 -11.35 15.13
C LYS A 89 18.58 -10.09 14.39
N ASN A 90 17.29 -10.01 14.05
CA ASN A 90 16.73 -8.93 13.24
C ASN A 90 15.86 -7.95 14.04
N PHE A 91 15.89 -8.02 15.36
CA PHE A 91 14.98 -7.26 16.24
C PHE A 91 14.96 -5.76 15.90
N LYS A 92 16.14 -5.14 15.73
CA LYS A 92 16.26 -3.72 15.38
C LYS A 92 15.54 -3.38 14.06
N ASN A 93 15.75 -4.18 13.03
CA ASN A 93 15.15 -3.94 11.71
C ASN A 93 13.62 -4.16 11.75
N ILE A 94 13.18 -5.18 12.49
CA ILE A 94 11.76 -5.48 12.68
C ILE A 94 11.07 -4.34 13.45
N PHE A 95 11.72 -3.84 14.51
CA PHE A 95 11.21 -2.72 15.29
C PHE A 95 11.10 -1.44 14.45
N ILE A 96 12.14 -1.11 13.69
CA ILE A 96 12.15 0.03 12.78
C ILE A 96 11.03 -0.10 11.73
N ALA A 97 10.90 -1.26 11.11
CA ALA A 97 9.85 -1.52 10.12
C ALA A 97 8.45 -1.39 10.72
N ALA A 98 8.21 -1.94 11.92
CA ALA A 98 6.94 -1.82 12.63
C ALA A 98 6.61 -0.37 12.99
N PHE A 99 7.61 0.39 13.46
CA PHE A 99 7.46 1.82 13.78
C PHE A 99 7.04 2.61 12.55
N PHE A 100 7.74 2.45 11.43
CA PHE A 100 7.39 3.15 10.19
C PHE A 100 6.04 2.70 9.62
N ASN A 101 5.67 1.43 9.79
CA ASN A 101 4.36 0.93 9.38
C ASN A 101 3.24 1.66 10.12
N ILE A 102 3.30 1.70 11.47
CA ILE A 102 2.31 2.40 12.30
C ILE A 102 2.27 3.89 11.94
N TYR A 103 3.45 4.52 11.85
CA TYR A 103 3.56 5.95 11.57
C TYR A 103 3.04 6.35 10.19
N SER A 104 3.21 5.50 9.19
CA SER A 104 2.69 5.73 7.83
C SER A 104 1.18 5.47 7.72
N TYR A 105 0.64 4.55 8.52
CA TYR A 105 -0.76 4.16 8.45
C TYR A 105 -1.69 5.08 9.25
N LEU A 106 -1.21 5.60 10.38
CA LEU A 106 -1.98 6.48 11.26
C LEU A 106 -2.56 7.73 10.56
N PRO A 107 -1.81 8.49 9.74
CA PRO A 107 -2.36 9.65 9.03
C PRO A 107 -3.48 9.26 8.05
N ALA A 108 -3.37 8.10 7.40
CA ALA A 108 -4.39 7.61 6.49
C ALA A 108 -5.69 7.29 7.22
N VAL A 109 -5.61 6.54 8.33
CA VAL A 109 -6.78 6.16 9.13
C VAL A 109 -7.41 7.39 9.79
N TYR A 110 -6.60 8.31 10.30
CA TYR A 110 -7.09 9.60 10.80
C TYR A 110 -7.77 10.41 9.69
N GLY A 111 -7.20 10.45 8.50
CA GLY A 111 -7.79 11.09 7.33
C GLY A 111 -9.20 10.55 7.00
N TYR A 112 -9.43 9.25 7.16
CA TYR A 112 -10.76 8.65 6.94
C TYR A 112 -11.83 9.16 7.92
N THR A 113 -11.46 9.65 9.10
CA THR A 113 -12.42 10.23 10.06
C THR A 113 -12.91 11.60 9.65
N ILE A 114 -12.07 12.39 8.96
CA ILE A 114 -12.34 13.80 8.64
C ILE A 114 -12.65 14.07 7.17
N GLY A 115 -12.30 13.11 6.27
CA GLY A 115 -12.41 13.31 4.83
C GLY A 115 -13.20 12.22 4.10
N LYS A 116 -13.41 12.45 2.80
CA LYS A 116 -13.96 11.43 1.90
C LYS A 116 -12.93 10.31 1.72
N VAL A 117 -13.35 9.06 1.95
CA VAL A 117 -12.47 7.88 1.88
C VAL A 117 -11.72 7.80 0.56
N ALA A 118 -12.42 8.04 -0.56
CA ALA A 118 -11.82 8.03 -1.89
C ALA A 118 -10.69 9.07 -2.07
N VAL A 119 -10.84 10.26 -1.47
CA VAL A 119 -9.82 11.31 -1.54
C VAL A 119 -8.58 10.93 -0.73
N ILE A 120 -8.78 10.40 0.48
CA ILE A 120 -7.66 9.97 1.33
C ILE A 120 -6.95 8.76 0.72
N ALA A 121 -7.69 7.80 0.16
CA ALA A 121 -7.12 6.67 -0.57
C ALA A 121 -6.28 7.16 -1.76
N ALA A 122 -6.79 8.10 -2.54
CA ALA A 122 -6.04 8.69 -3.66
C ALA A 122 -4.77 9.43 -3.20
N LEU A 123 -4.81 10.14 -2.06
CA LEU A 123 -3.61 10.79 -1.51
C LEU A 123 -2.53 9.78 -1.08
N ARG A 124 -2.90 8.57 -0.68
CA ARG A 124 -1.92 7.51 -0.38
C ARG A 124 -1.09 7.11 -1.59
N GLU A 125 -1.65 7.25 -2.80
CA GLU A 125 -0.94 6.94 -4.04
C GLU A 125 0.26 7.88 -4.31
N ILE A 126 0.38 9.00 -3.58
CA ILE A 126 1.58 9.86 -3.61
C ILE A 126 2.85 9.05 -3.27
N SER A 127 2.73 8.00 -2.46
CA SER A 127 3.85 7.11 -2.14
C SER A 127 4.47 6.46 -3.38
N ILE A 128 3.68 6.18 -4.41
CA ILE A 128 4.17 5.63 -5.69
C ILE A 128 5.12 6.62 -6.38
N LEU A 129 4.82 7.93 -6.30
CA LEU A 129 5.71 8.97 -6.84
C LEU A 129 7.09 8.93 -6.16
N PHE A 130 7.12 8.88 -4.82
CA PHE A 130 8.38 8.79 -4.09
C PHE A 130 9.12 7.48 -4.37
N ALA A 131 8.42 6.36 -4.45
CA ALA A 131 9.00 5.08 -4.80
C ALA A 131 9.62 5.10 -6.20
N SER A 132 8.92 5.68 -7.20
CA SER A 132 9.42 5.78 -8.57
C SER A 132 10.62 6.75 -8.69
N LEU A 133 10.64 7.84 -7.91
CA LEU A 133 11.79 8.73 -7.81
C LEU A 133 13.01 7.98 -7.24
N TYR A 134 12.81 7.22 -6.19
CA TYR A 134 13.87 6.43 -5.57
C TYR A 134 14.41 5.37 -6.55
N GLY A 135 13.52 4.65 -7.25
CA GLY A 135 13.88 3.71 -8.30
C GLY A 135 14.72 4.36 -9.41
N LEU A 136 14.29 5.54 -9.87
CA LEU A 136 14.97 6.29 -10.93
C LEU A 136 16.35 6.81 -10.50
N PHE A 137 16.41 7.53 -9.36
CA PHE A 137 17.63 8.26 -8.98
C PHE A 137 18.63 7.43 -8.16
N VAL A 138 18.13 6.53 -7.31
CA VAL A 138 18.97 5.75 -6.39
C VAL A 138 19.29 4.38 -6.97
N LEU A 139 18.26 3.63 -7.42
CA LEU A 139 18.43 2.29 -7.96
C LEU A 139 18.84 2.28 -9.43
N LYS A 140 18.68 3.42 -10.15
CA LYS A 140 18.96 3.58 -11.58
C LYS A 140 18.30 2.51 -12.44
N GLU A 141 17.03 2.19 -12.13
CA GLU A 141 16.24 1.18 -12.83
C GLU A 141 15.96 1.58 -14.27
N LYS A 142 16.10 0.63 -15.20
CA LYS A 142 15.72 0.83 -16.60
C LYS A 142 14.19 1.00 -16.66
N GLY A 143 13.74 2.13 -17.29
CA GLY A 143 12.30 2.45 -17.36
C GLY A 143 11.78 3.35 -16.23
N GLY A 144 12.61 3.67 -15.23
CA GLY A 144 12.22 4.54 -14.11
C GLY A 144 11.66 5.88 -14.52
N TYR A 145 12.07 6.44 -15.69
CA TYR A 145 11.51 7.68 -16.22
C TYR A 145 10.03 7.54 -16.63
N LEU A 146 9.67 6.44 -17.29
CA LEU A 146 8.27 6.14 -17.63
C LEU A 146 7.42 5.87 -16.37
N ALA A 147 7.98 5.15 -15.39
CA ALA A 147 7.34 4.95 -14.10
C ALA A 147 7.09 6.26 -13.37
N PHE A 148 8.04 7.21 -13.44
CA PHE A 148 7.87 8.53 -12.85
C PHE A 148 6.78 9.36 -13.54
N ILE A 149 6.74 9.37 -14.87
CA ILE A 149 5.66 10.04 -15.63
C ILE A 149 4.31 9.43 -15.29
N SER A 150 4.24 8.11 -15.22
CA SER A 150 3.02 7.39 -14.83
C SER A 150 2.53 7.79 -13.43
N ALA A 151 3.44 7.87 -12.47
CA ALA A 151 3.13 8.31 -11.12
C ALA A 151 2.63 9.77 -11.08
N LEU A 152 3.23 10.67 -11.86
CA LEU A 152 2.75 12.04 -12.00
C LEU A 152 1.34 12.11 -12.60
N MET A 153 1.03 11.29 -13.60
CA MET A 153 -0.31 11.22 -14.18
C MET A 153 -1.34 10.71 -13.18
N ILE A 154 -1.03 9.68 -12.43
CA ILE A 154 -1.90 9.15 -11.38
C ILE A 154 -2.16 10.26 -10.33
N LEU A 155 -1.11 10.93 -9.87
CA LEU A 155 -1.21 12.02 -8.91
C LEU A 155 -2.09 13.17 -9.42
N THR A 156 -1.87 13.62 -10.66
CA THR A 156 -2.69 14.69 -11.25
C THR A 156 -4.15 14.30 -11.38
N GLY A 157 -4.43 13.05 -11.75
CA GLY A 157 -5.79 12.53 -11.79
C GLY A 157 -6.45 12.49 -10.40
N CYS A 158 -5.70 12.11 -9.36
CA CYS A 158 -6.17 12.14 -7.97
C CYS A 158 -6.48 13.55 -7.47
N ILE A 159 -5.63 14.53 -7.80
CA ILE A 159 -5.86 15.96 -7.49
C ILE A 159 -7.11 16.48 -8.18
N LEU A 160 -7.30 16.15 -9.47
CA LEU A 160 -8.48 16.54 -10.22
C LEU A 160 -9.78 15.97 -9.62
N ILE A 161 -9.75 14.71 -9.14
CA ILE A 161 -10.91 14.14 -8.42
C ILE A 161 -11.24 14.99 -7.20
N LYS A 162 -10.21 15.40 -6.43
CA LYS A 162 -10.43 16.21 -5.22
C LYS A 162 -11.01 17.60 -5.55
N LEU A 163 -10.54 18.24 -6.63
CA LEU A 163 -10.98 19.58 -6.98
C LEU A 163 -12.40 19.63 -7.54
N PHE A 164 -12.85 18.56 -8.20
CA PHE A 164 -14.16 18.50 -8.84
C PHE A 164 -15.16 17.56 -8.12
N SER A 165 -14.84 17.08 -6.94
CA SER A 165 -15.70 16.26 -6.07
C SER A 165 -16.17 17.02 -4.84
#